data_dad792035903503aa54c3135716701ce
#
_entry.id   dad792035903503aa54c3135716701ce
#
_cell.length_a   1.000
_cell.length_b   1.000
_cell.length_c   1.000
_cell.angle_alpha   90.00
_cell.angle_beta   90.00
_cell.angle_gamma   90.00
#
_symmetry.space_group_name_H-M   'P 1'
#
loop_
_entity.id
_entity.type
_entity.pdbx_description
1 polymer ?
#
loop_
_entity_poly.entity_id
_entity_poly.type
_entity_poly.pdbx_seq_one_letter_code
_entity_poly.pdbx_strand_id
1 'polypeptide(L)'
;MENTATQAFEELVAEQKKKRNRVLRIIITLFTAIIVFFACLALFKYNSGNISGTWRNSQAEQDIVETSIKELQNQLPGIDKTWIDATYTMTVVDKKAVFTATTSFDIPKIAKLTLDQAYKVMLEEAQKEASSLGISVEEYLTTALGADYEKQLKSFLPTQAEAEKEFHKYQDEYAKELGATYNQETGAISATFFEGEVDQLFHTVTITKINDATINQLTTYDISVKDIISYSRKGNTTIINGNEEFTLEK
;
A
#
# COMPACT_ATOMS: atom_id res chain seq x y z
N MET A 1 63.56 22.45 -63.93
CA MET A 1 63.54 22.56 -62.45
C MET A 1 62.20 22.95 -61.86
N GLU A 2 61.31 23.56 -62.63
CA GLU A 2 59.94 23.96 -62.11
C GLU A 2 59.02 22.74 -61.85
N ASN A 3 59.14 21.67 -62.55
CA ASN A 3 58.26 20.49 -62.43
C ASN A 3 58.47 19.70 -61.13
N THR A 4 59.69 19.70 -60.60
CA THR A 4 60.04 18.96 -59.35
C THR A 4 59.55 19.62 -58.08
N ALA A 5 59.51 20.96 -58.05
CA ALA A 5 59.01 21.72 -56.89
C ALA A 5 57.49 21.66 -56.79
N THR A 6 56.80 21.65 -57.96
CA THR A 6 55.31 21.51 -57.98
C THR A 6 54.88 20.12 -57.55
N GLN A 7 55.56 19.05 -57.96
CA GLN A 7 55.31 17.69 -57.53
C GLN A 7 55.54 17.47 -56.01
N ALA A 8 56.65 18.02 -55.48
CA ALA A 8 56.94 17.96 -54.04
C ALA A 8 55.89 18.71 -53.17
N PHE A 9 55.34 19.83 -53.72
CA PHE A 9 54.29 20.58 -53.05
C PHE A 9 52.93 19.79 -53.07
N GLU A 10 52.60 19.20 -54.22
CA GLU A 10 51.39 18.36 -54.33
C GLU A 10 51.44 17.14 -53.39
N GLU A 11 52.59 16.44 -53.30
CA GLU A 11 52.82 15.36 -52.38
C GLU A 11 52.67 15.79 -50.89
N LEU A 12 53.21 16.93 -50.51
CA LEU A 12 53.06 17.51 -49.18
C LEU A 12 51.58 17.82 -48.82
N VAL A 13 50.85 18.41 -49.78
CA VAL A 13 49.44 18.72 -49.64
C VAL A 13 48.62 17.43 -49.51
N ALA A 14 48.93 16.41 -50.31
CA ALA A 14 48.26 15.10 -50.24
C ALA A 14 48.56 14.39 -48.91
N GLU A 15 49.76 14.46 -48.39
CA GLU A 15 50.14 13.88 -47.09
C GLU A 15 49.44 14.60 -45.94
N GLN A 16 49.40 15.94 -45.95
CA GLN A 16 48.67 16.74 -44.97
C GLN A 16 47.16 16.44 -45.00
N LYS A 17 46.57 16.32 -46.20
CA LYS A 17 45.18 15.94 -46.39
C LYS A 17 44.92 14.54 -45.86
N LYS A 18 45.82 13.59 -46.03
CA LYS A 18 45.74 12.23 -45.50
C LYS A 18 45.83 12.19 -43.97
N LYS A 19 46.75 12.97 -43.37
CA LYS A 19 46.88 13.13 -41.94
C LYS A 19 45.62 13.75 -41.33
N ARG A 20 45.11 14.84 -41.93
CA ARG A 20 43.86 15.49 -41.49
C ARG A 20 42.67 14.56 -41.53
N ASN A 21 42.52 13.78 -42.61
CA ASN A 21 41.43 12.82 -42.76
C ASN A 21 41.54 11.66 -41.76
N ARG A 22 42.78 11.26 -41.40
CA ARG A 22 43.02 10.25 -40.36
C ARG A 22 42.62 10.77 -38.95
N VAL A 23 43.01 11.96 -38.64
CA VAL A 23 42.63 12.62 -37.38
C VAL A 23 41.10 12.82 -37.28
N LEU A 24 40.48 13.29 -38.38
CA LEU A 24 39.02 13.43 -38.46
C LEU A 24 38.27 12.13 -38.24
N ARG A 25 38.77 11.04 -38.86
CA ARG A 25 38.18 9.70 -38.63
C ARG A 25 38.31 9.27 -37.16
N ILE A 26 39.45 9.49 -36.55
CA ILE A 26 39.65 9.15 -35.10
C ILE A 26 38.67 9.95 -34.24
N ILE A 27 38.51 11.26 -34.50
CA ILE A 27 37.57 12.10 -33.76
C ILE A 27 36.13 11.62 -33.94
N ILE A 28 35.71 11.34 -35.16
CA ILE A 28 34.35 10.81 -35.45
C ILE A 28 34.13 9.46 -34.75
N THR A 29 35.10 8.55 -34.80
CA THR A 29 34.99 7.25 -34.15
C THR A 29 34.88 7.39 -32.64
N LEU A 30 35.67 8.31 -32.02
CA LEU A 30 35.62 8.57 -30.61
C LEU A 30 34.27 9.16 -30.19
N PHE A 31 33.75 10.13 -30.96
CA PHE A 31 32.43 10.73 -30.72
C PHE A 31 31.31 9.70 -30.83
N THR A 32 31.38 8.84 -31.88
CA THR A 32 30.41 7.77 -32.04
C THR A 32 30.47 6.76 -30.89
N ALA A 33 31.66 6.39 -30.42
CA ALA A 33 31.82 5.50 -29.29
C ALA A 33 31.23 6.11 -27.98
N ILE A 34 31.42 7.41 -27.77
CA ILE A 34 30.84 8.14 -26.63
C ILE A 34 29.29 8.12 -26.69
N ILE A 35 28.72 8.43 -27.87
CA ILE A 35 27.26 8.41 -28.06
C ILE A 35 26.70 7.00 -27.81
N VAL A 36 27.32 5.98 -28.37
CA VAL A 36 26.90 4.57 -28.15
C VAL A 36 27.00 4.19 -26.67
N PHE A 37 28.07 4.59 -25.97
CA PHE A 37 28.23 4.35 -24.54
C PHE A 37 27.10 4.99 -23.73
N PHE A 38 26.76 6.26 -23.98
CA PHE A 38 25.66 6.93 -23.29
C PHE A 38 24.30 6.31 -23.65
N ALA A 39 24.08 5.90 -24.90
CA ALA A 39 22.88 5.19 -25.29
C ALA A 39 22.74 3.85 -24.57
N CYS A 40 23.82 3.07 -24.44
CA CYS A 40 23.84 1.83 -23.68
C CYS A 40 23.56 2.06 -22.19
N LEU A 41 24.16 3.11 -21.59
CA LEU A 41 23.88 3.49 -20.19
C LEU A 41 22.41 3.89 -19.98
N ALA A 42 21.83 4.65 -20.90
CA ALA A 42 20.43 5.05 -20.84
C ALA A 42 19.50 3.84 -20.95
N LEU A 43 19.77 2.92 -21.87
CA LEU A 43 19.01 1.67 -22.01
C LEU A 43 19.14 0.78 -20.76
N PHE A 44 20.34 0.67 -20.19
CA PHE A 44 20.54 -0.08 -18.96
C PHE A 44 19.76 0.52 -17.79
N LYS A 45 19.85 1.84 -17.59
CA LYS A 45 19.07 2.55 -16.56
C LYS A 45 17.57 2.38 -16.79
N TYR A 46 17.10 2.55 -18.00
CA TYR A 46 15.69 2.37 -18.35
C TYR A 46 15.18 0.96 -18.01
N ASN A 47 15.94 -0.07 -18.40
CA ASN A 47 15.56 -1.46 -18.10
C ASN A 47 15.63 -1.79 -16.60
N SER A 48 16.63 -1.26 -15.88
CA SER A 48 16.74 -1.45 -14.43
C SER A 48 15.65 -0.70 -13.64
N GLY A 49 15.10 0.36 -14.22
CA GLY A 49 13.99 1.13 -13.66
C GLY A 49 12.60 0.58 -13.97
N ASN A 50 12.50 -0.53 -14.71
CA ASN A 50 11.20 -1.14 -14.97
C ASN A 50 10.67 -1.82 -13.71
N ILE A 51 9.61 -1.26 -13.12
CA ILE A 51 8.89 -1.78 -11.95
C ILE A 51 7.46 -2.18 -12.29
N SER A 52 7.17 -2.54 -13.55
CA SER A 52 5.84 -3.04 -13.93
C SER A 52 5.47 -4.29 -13.14
N GLY A 53 4.22 -4.38 -12.70
CA GLY A 53 3.70 -5.49 -11.89
C GLY A 53 3.07 -5.03 -10.59
N THR A 54 2.68 -5.98 -9.75
CA THR A 54 2.15 -5.74 -8.42
C THR A 54 3.23 -6.04 -7.37
N TRP A 55 3.47 -5.09 -6.52
CA TRP A 55 4.49 -5.10 -5.47
C TRP A 55 3.83 -4.98 -4.12
N ARG A 56 4.26 -5.78 -3.15
CA ARG A 56 3.67 -5.90 -1.82
C ARG A 56 4.65 -5.47 -0.73
N ASN A 57 4.18 -4.71 0.25
CA ASN A 57 4.97 -4.31 1.40
C ASN A 57 4.46 -5.01 2.68
N SER A 58 5.07 -6.15 3.00
CA SER A 58 4.66 -6.97 4.14
C SER A 58 4.87 -6.30 5.51
N GLN A 59 5.82 -5.36 5.63
CA GLN A 59 6.00 -4.62 6.88
C GLN A 59 4.84 -3.66 7.11
N ALA A 60 4.47 -2.89 6.09
CA ALA A 60 3.31 -1.98 6.18
C ALA A 60 2.01 -2.74 6.48
N GLU A 61 1.84 -3.94 5.93
CA GLU A 61 0.68 -4.80 6.23
C GLU A 61 0.62 -5.18 7.71
N GLN A 62 1.75 -5.59 8.28
CA GLN A 62 1.83 -5.91 9.72
C GLN A 62 1.51 -4.69 10.58
N ASP A 63 2.06 -3.54 10.22
CA ASP A 63 1.83 -2.28 10.95
C ASP A 63 0.35 -1.87 10.91
N ILE A 64 -0.32 -2.06 9.76
CA ILE A 64 -1.77 -1.83 9.61
C ILE A 64 -2.56 -2.76 10.53
N VAL A 65 -2.27 -4.06 10.53
CA VAL A 65 -2.94 -5.05 11.39
C VAL A 65 -2.71 -4.71 12.86
N GLU A 66 -1.47 -4.42 13.27
CA GLU A 66 -1.16 -4.09 14.66
C GLU A 66 -1.86 -2.82 15.15
N THR A 67 -1.94 -1.80 14.30
CA THR A 67 -2.65 -0.56 14.61
C THR A 67 -4.15 -0.81 14.74
N SER A 68 -4.75 -1.52 13.78
CA SER A 68 -6.17 -1.87 13.80
C SER A 68 -6.54 -2.69 15.04
N ILE A 69 -5.69 -3.66 15.42
CA ILE A 69 -5.90 -4.46 16.63
C ILE A 69 -5.87 -3.61 17.90
N LYS A 70 -4.88 -2.72 18.05
CA LYS A 70 -4.78 -1.85 19.23
C LYS A 70 -6.02 -0.99 19.41
N GLU A 71 -6.54 -0.43 18.33
CA GLU A 71 -7.75 0.40 18.37
C GLU A 71 -8.99 -0.43 18.72
N LEU A 72 -9.14 -1.59 18.10
CA LEU A 72 -10.28 -2.47 18.35
C LEU A 72 -10.25 -3.13 19.72
N GLN A 73 -9.09 -3.52 20.25
CA GLN A 73 -8.97 -4.11 21.58
C GLN A 73 -9.43 -3.18 22.70
N ASN A 74 -9.31 -1.88 22.52
CA ASN A 74 -9.81 -0.89 23.47
C ASN A 74 -11.36 -0.88 23.55
N GLN A 75 -12.02 -1.20 22.45
CA GLN A 75 -13.48 -1.20 22.34
C GLN A 75 -14.07 -2.61 22.49
N LEU A 76 -13.35 -3.62 22.00
CA LEU A 76 -13.77 -5.02 21.99
C LEU A 76 -12.66 -5.92 22.55
N PRO A 77 -12.51 -6.04 23.86
CA PRO A 77 -11.53 -6.92 24.49
C PRO A 77 -11.69 -8.38 24.04
N GLY A 78 -10.58 -9.01 23.66
CA GLY A 78 -10.60 -10.41 23.20
C GLY A 78 -10.67 -10.60 21.69
N ILE A 79 -10.63 -9.53 20.90
CA ILE A 79 -10.44 -9.64 19.45
C ILE A 79 -9.08 -10.26 19.13
N ASP A 80 -9.06 -11.23 18.20
CA ASP A 80 -7.86 -11.92 17.78
C ASP A 80 -7.31 -11.26 16.50
N LYS A 81 -5.99 -11.06 16.45
CA LYS A 81 -5.32 -10.48 15.27
C LYS A 81 -5.54 -11.27 13.98
N THR A 82 -5.79 -12.59 14.07
CA THR A 82 -6.08 -13.44 12.91
C THR A 82 -7.44 -13.17 12.27
N TRP A 83 -8.27 -12.30 12.87
CA TRP A 83 -9.55 -11.88 12.31
C TRP A 83 -9.43 -10.62 11.44
N ILE A 84 -8.22 -10.09 11.34
CA ILE A 84 -7.90 -8.93 10.50
C ILE A 84 -6.79 -9.35 9.55
N ASP A 85 -6.99 -9.10 8.27
CA ASP A 85 -5.98 -9.22 7.24
C ASP A 85 -5.79 -7.87 6.56
N ALA A 86 -4.55 -7.57 6.16
CA ALA A 86 -4.23 -6.36 5.46
C ALA A 86 -3.27 -6.64 4.30
N THR A 87 -3.44 -5.90 3.21
CA THR A 87 -2.49 -5.87 2.10
C THR A 87 -2.14 -4.42 1.78
N TYR A 88 -0.86 -4.17 1.53
CA TYR A 88 -0.39 -2.88 1.04
C TYR A 88 0.40 -3.09 -0.23
N THR A 89 -0.14 -2.60 -1.34
CA THR A 89 0.37 -2.88 -2.68
C THR A 89 0.67 -1.61 -3.46
N MET A 90 1.70 -1.70 -4.30
CA MET A 90 1.96 -0.78 -5.41
C MET A 90 1.77 -1.55 -6.71
N THR A 91 0.77 -1.19 -7.51
CA THR A 91 0.56 -1.76 -8.83
C THR A 91 1.02 -0.78 -9.90
N VAL A 92 1.90 -1.25 -10.81
CA VAL A 92 2.44 -0.44 -11.89
C VAL A 92 2.06 -1.05 -13.24
N VAL A 93 1.24 -0.32 -13.98
CA VAL A 93 0.80 -0.67 -15.36
C VAL A 93 0.97 0.55 -16.24
N ASP A 94 1.58 0.39 -17.41
CA ASP A 94 1.78 1.46 -18.39
C ASP A 94 2.36 2.76 -17.79
N LYS A 95 3.36 2.62 -16.92
CA LYS A 95 4.02 3.69 -16.17
C LYS A 95 3.12 4.40 -15.13
N LYS A 96 1.92 3.93 -14.91
CA LYS A 96 1.06 4.44 -13.84
C LYS A 96 1.24 3.57 -12.61
N ALA A 97 1.67 4.16 -11.51
CA ALA A 97 1.74 3.53 -10.20
C ALA A 97 0.48 3.86 -9.39
N VAL A 98 -0.12 2.86 -8.76
CA VAL A 98 -1.26 3.01 -7.87
C VAL A 98 -0.92 2.33 -6.55
N PHE A 99 -0.98 3.07 -5.46
CA PHE A 99 -0.74 2.57 -4.11
C PHE A 99 -2.06 2.34 -3.40
N THR A 100 -2.29 1.11 -2.98
CA THR A 100 -3.58 0.68 -2.40
C THR A 100 -3.33 -0.10 -1.11
N ALA A 101 -4.08 0.22 -0.06
CA ALA A 101 -4.24 -0.68 1.07
C ALA A 101 -5.62 -1.31 1.05
N THR A 102 -5.68 -2.57 1.43
CA THR A 102 -6.93 -3.29 1.65
C THR A 102 -6.88 -3.92 3.03
N THR A 103 -7.90 -3.69 3.83
CA THR A 103 -8.07 -4.32 5.15
C THR A 103 -9.36 -5.10 5.16
N SER A 104 -9.33 -6.36 5.57
CA SER A 104 -10.51 -7.20 5.71
C SER A 104 -10.68 -7.68 7.14
N PHE A 105 -11.94 -7.90 7.53
CA PHE A 105 -12.34 -8.28 8.87
C PHE A 105 -13.19 -9.55 8.82
N ASP A 106 -12.94 -10.49 9.73
CA ASP A 106 -13.80 -11.66 9.95
C ASP A 106 -15.06 -11.22 10.70
N ILE A 107 -15.99 -10.61 9.97
CA ILE A 107 -17.20 -10.01 10.53
C ILE A 107 -18.02 -11.01 11.37
N PRO A 108 -18.23 -12.28 10.94
CA PRO A 108 -18.93 -13.26 11.76
C PRO A 108 -18.32 -13.46 13.15
N LYS A 109 -16.97 -13.53 13.25
CA LYS A 109 -16.31 -13.68 14.55
C LYS A 109 -16.38 -12.41 15.38
N ILE A 110 -16.24 -11.26 14.76
CA ILE A 110 -16.35 -9.95 15.46
C ILE A 110 -17.77 -9.78 15.97
N ALA A 111 -18.79 -10.03 15.15
CA ALA A 111 -20.19 -9.94 15.56
C ALA A 111 -20.50 -10.88 16.74
N LYS A 112 -20.04 -12.12 16.69
CA LYS A 112 -20.20 -13.07 17.79
C LYS A 112 -19.54 -12.56 19.07
N LEU A 113 -18.29 -12.12 19.02
CA LEU A 113 -17.59 -11.58 20.17
C LEU A 113 -18.33 -10.37 20.77
N THR A 114 -18.84 -9.48 19.92
CA THR A 114 -19.62 -8.31 20.35
C THR A 114 -20.88 -8.72 21.12
N LEU A 115 -21.61 -9.72 20.62
CA LEU A 115 -22.80 -10.25 21.29
C LEU A 115 -22.45 -10.92 22.62
N ASP A 116 -21.38 -11.71 22.67
CA ASP A 116 -20.89 -12.36 23.88
C ASP A 116 -20.49 -11.31 24.94
N GLN A 117 -19.83 -10.22 24.53
CA GLN A 117 -19.49 -9.10 25.41
C GLN A 117 -20.74 -8.35 25.90
N ALA A 118 -21.69 -8.06 25.01
CA ALA A 118 -22.94 -7.42 25.39
C ALA A 118 -23.73 -8.25 26.41
N TYR A 119 -23.81 -9.57 26.19
CA TYR A 119 -24.42 -10.49 27.15
C TYR A 119 -23.71 -10.48 28.50
N LYS A 120 -22.38 -10.47 28.52
CA LYS A 120 -21.58 -10.38 29.73
C LYS A 120 -21.84 -9.09 30.52
N VAL A 121 -21.88 -7.96 29.80
CA VAL A 121 -22.20 -6.64 30.44
C VAL A 121 -23.59 -6.67 31.06
N MET A 122 -24.61 -7.26 30.40
CA MET A 122 -25.95 -7.40 31.00
C MET A 122 -25.93 -8.25 32.28
N LEU A 123 -25.14 -9.33 32.29
CA LEU A 123 -24.98 -10.15 33.51
C LEU A 123 -24.24 -9.39 34.63
N GLU A 124 -23.21 -8.62 34.32
CA GLU A 124 -22.48 -7.80 35.29
C GLU A 124 -23.37 -6.71 35.90
N GLU A 125 -24.23 -6.09 35.11
CA GLU A 125 -25.23 -5.13 35.62
C GLU A 125 -26.26 -5.82 36.51
N ALA A 126 -26.80 -6.97 36.09
CA ALA A 126 -27.70 -7.75 36.93
C ALA A 126 -27.04 -8.17 38.26
N GLN A 127 -25.73 -8.52 38.23
CA GLN A 127 -24.97 -8.84 39.44
C GLN A 127 -24.85 -7.65 40.40
N LYS A 128 -24.64 -6.44 39.89
CA LYS A 128 -24.57 -5.21 40.70
C LYS A 128 -25.92 -4.94 41.38
N GLU A 129 -27.01 -5.04 40.63
CA GLU A 129 -28.35 -4.84 41.15
C GLU A 129 -28.73 -5.91 42.20
N ALA A 130 -28.49 -7.19 41.92
CA ALA A 130 -28.72 -8.28 42.89
C ALA A 130 -27.92 -8.06 44.19
N SER A 131 -26.64 -7.66 44.05
CA SER A 131 -25.79 -7.37 45.21
C SER A 131 -26.32 -6.20 46.05
N SER A 132 -26.89 -5.18 45.43
CA SER A 132 -27.52 -4.06 46.13
C SER A 132 -28.76 -4.46 46.95
N LEU A 133 -29.46 -5.50 46.47
CA LEU A 133 -30.64 -6.07 47.10
C LEU A 133 -30.31 -7.19 48.12
N GLY A 134 -29.04 -7.62 48.20
CA GLY A 134 -28.58 -8.69 49.07
C GLY A 134 -29.06 -10.09 48.65
N ILE A 135 -29.37 -10.29 47.38
CA ILE A 135 -29.82 -11.57 46.78
C ILE A 135 -28.82 -12.08 45.76
N SER A 136 -28.96 -13.33 45.29
CA SER A 136 -28.14 -13.87 44.21
C SER A 136 -28.57 -13.33 42.85
N VAL A 137 -27.64 -13.30 41.89
CA VAL A 137 -27.93 -12.93 40.48
C VAL A 137 -29.03 -13.83 39.89
N GLU A 138 -28.97 -15.13 40.19
CA GLU A 138 -29.96 -16.09 39.71
C GLU A 138 -31.35 -15.78 40.24
N GLU A 139 -31.46 -15.49 41.56
CA GLU A 139 -32.72 -15.08 42.21
C GLU A 139 -33.25 -13.76 41.63
N TYR A 140 -32.38 -12.78 41.44
CA TYR A 140 -32.73 -11.51 40.78
C TYR A 140 -33.29 -11.72 39.39
N LEU A 141 -32.52 -12.43 38.52
CA LEU A 141 -32.91 -12.66 37.13
C LEU A 141 -34.17 -13.55 37.02
N THR A 142 -34.29 -14.56 37.89
CA THR A 142 -35.50 -15.42 37.90
C THR A 142 -36.73 -14.62 38.33
N THR A 143 -36.60 -13.72 39.32
CA THR A 143 -37.69 -12.85 39.76
C THR A 143 -38.08 -11.84 38.68
N ALA A 144 -37.09 -11.25 38.00
CA ALA A 144 -37.30 -10.20 36.99
C ALA A 144 -37.78 -10.76 35.64
N LEU A 145 -37.23 -11.90 35.22
CA LEU A 145 -37.41 -12.45 33.87
C LEU A 145 -38.03 -13.85 33.83
N GLY A 146 -38.23 -14.50 35.00
CA GLY A 146 -38.76 -15.87 35.08
C GLY A 146 -37.67 -16.94 34.96
N ALA A 147 -38.11 -18.22 35.05
CA ALA A 147 -37.19 -19.36 35.06
C ALA A 147 -36.33 -19.50 33.80
N ASP A 148 -36.79 -18.98 32.65
CA ASP A 148 -36.07 -19.00 31.36
C ASP A 148 -35.27 -17.70 31.13
N TYR A 149 -34.79 -17.06 32.21
CA TYR A 149 -34.12 -15.75 32.14
C TYR A 149 -32.94 -15.68 31.10
N GLU A 150 -32.17 -16.74 30.98
CA GLU A 150 -31.07 -16.79 29.97
C GLU A 150 -31.57 -16.61 28.55
N LYS A 151 -32.69 -17.27 28.21
CA LYS A 151 -33.32 -17.14 26.90
C LYS A 151 -33.89 -15.75 26.70
N GLN A 152 -34.47 -15.17 27.77
CA GLN A 152 -34.99 -13.81 27.70
C GLN A 152 -33.89 -12.77 27.55
N LEU A 153 -32.79 -12.88 28.32
CA LEU A 153 -31.63 -12.01 28.18
C LEU A 153 -31.09 -12.05 26.75
N LYS A 154 -30.93 -13.26 26.18
CA LYS A 154 -30.49 -13.40 24.79
C LYS A 154 -31.48 -12.82 23.79
N SER A 155 -32.77 -12.77 24.09
CA SER A 155 -33.79 -12.18 23.20
C SER A 155 -33.73 -10.63 23.16
N PHE A 156 -33.08 -9.99 24.12
CA PHE A 156 -32.85 -8.56 24.10
C PHE A 156 -31.65 -8.16 23.22
N LEU A 157 -30.79 -9.13 22.88
CA LEU A 157 -29.69 -8.90 21.97
C LEU A 157 -30.15 -9.13 20.52
N PRO A 158 -29.55 -8.42 19.56
CA PRO A 158 -29.77 -8.74 18.17
C PRO A 158 -29.29 -10.15 17.86
N THR A 159 -29.87 -10.76 16.85
CA THR A 159 -29.34 -12.02 16.29
C THR A 159 -27.95 -11.79 15.68
N GLN A 160 -27.17 -12.86 15.52
CA GLN A 160 -25.86 -12.77 14.89
C GLN A 160 -25.99 -12.16 13.47
N ALA A 161 -26.99 -12.57 12.71
CA ALA A 161 -27.22 -12.04 11.34
C ALA A 161 -27.54 -10.53 11.33
N GLU A 162 -28.28 -10.04 12.33
CA GLU A 162 -28.54 -8.60 12.49
C GLU A 162 -27.27 -7.85 12.88
N ALA A 163 -26.47 -8.40 13.79
CA ALA A 163 -25.19 -7.81 14.17
C ALA A 163 -24.21 -7.75 12.98
N GLU A 164 -24.08 -8.85 12.23
CA GLU A 164 -23.27 -8.88 11.01
C GLU A 164 -23.73 -7.82 9.99
N LYS A 165 -25.04 -7.70 9.78
CA LYS A 165 -25.63 -6.70 8.88
C LYS A 165 -25.29 -5.27 9.31
N GLU A 166 -25.34 -4.96 10.61
CA GLU A 166 -24.98 -3.64 11.11
C GLU A 166 -23.47 -3.38 10.98
N PHE A 167 -22.62 -4.39 11.18
CA PHE A 167 -21.19 -4.28 10.91
C PHE A 167 -20.90 -3.99 9.43
N HIS A 168 -21.53 -4.70 8.51
CA HIS A 168 -21.40 -4.45 7.07
C HIS A 168 -21.81 -3.02 6.70
N LYS A 169 -22.92 -2.55 7.28
CA LYS A 169 -23.39 -1.19 7.05
C LYS A 169 -22.40 -0.15 7.58
N TYR A 170 -21.90 -0.34 8.79
CA TYR A 170 -20.90 0.55 9.37
C TYR A 170 -19.61 0.59 8.54
N GLN A 171 -19.12 -0.55 8.08
CA GLN A 171 -17.91 -0.64 7.24
C GLN A 171 -18.12 0.05 5.88
N ASP A 172 -19.30 -0.08 5.28
CA ASP A 172 -19.64 0.60 4.03
C ASP A 172 -19.70 2.14 4.21
N GLU A 173 -20.29 2.62 5.29
CA GLU A 173 -20.31 4.03 5.64
C GLU A 173 -18.91 4.58 5.89
N TYR A 174 -18.11 3.86 6.68
CA TYR A 174 -16.73 4.22 6.96
C TYR A 174 -15.86 4.23 5.71
N ALA A 175 -16.00 3.24 4.82
CA ALA A 175 -15.30 3.23 3.54
C ALA A 175 -15.63 4.46 2.68
N LYS A 176 -16.90 4.89 2.65
CA LYS A 176 -17.32 6.09 1.94
C LYS A 176 -16.69 7.37 2.50
N GLU A 177 -16.58 7.48 3.82
CA GLU A 177 -15.90 8.61 4.48
C GLU A 177 -14.43 8.68 4.11
N LEU A 178 -13.79 7.51 3.91
CA LEU A 178 -12.39 7.40 3.47
C LEU A 178 -12.20 7.61 1.97
N GLY A 179 -13.27 7.75 1.17
CA GLY A 179 -13.17 7.69 -0.28
C GLY A 179 -12.65 6.32 -0.78
N ALA A 180 -12.92 5.27 0.00
CA ALA A 180 -12.55 3.89 -0.25
C ALA A 180 -13.73 3.09 -0.80
N THR A 181 -13.47 1.85 -1.21
CA THR A 181 -14.50 0.89 -1.63
C THR A 181 -14.65 -0.22 -0.60
N TYR A 182 -15.89 -0.60 -0.33
CA TYR A 182 -16.21 -1.73 0.54
C TYR A 182 -16.73 -2.92 -0.27
N ASN A 183 -16.17 -4.10 -0.01
CA ASN A 183 -16.66 -5.37 -0.56
C ASN A 183 -17.40 -6.14 0.52
N GLN A 184 -18.72 -6.25 0.40
CA GLN A 184 -19.58 -6.90 1.39
C GLN A 184 -19.34 -8.41 1.49
N GLU A 185 -18.93 -9.08 0.40
CA GLU A 185 -18.72 -10.54 0.40
C GLU A 185 -17.47 -10.93 1.20
N THR A 186 -16.43 -10.10 1.13
CA THR A 186 -15.13 -10.36 1.79
C THR A 186 -14.94 -9.57 3.08
N GLY A 187 -15.82 -8.61 3.38
CA GLY A 187 -15.64 -7.67 4.48
C GLY A 187 -14.45 -6.73 4.31
N ALA A 188 -13.98 -6.54 3.07
CA ALA A 188 -12.77 -5.81 2.78
C ALA A 188 -13.03 -4.35 2.42
N ILE A 189 -12.25 -3.43 3.00
CA ILE A 189 -12.18 -2.01 2.63
C ILE A 189 -10.89 -1.81 1.85
N SER A 190 -10.99 -1.30 0.62
CA SER A 190 -9.85 -0.98 -0.24
C SER A 190 -9.77 0.53 -0.49
N ALA A 191 -8.66 1.13 -0.11
CA ALA A 191 -8.38 2.54 -0.31
C ALA A 191 -7.14 2.73 -1.20
N THR A 192 -7.28 3.56 -2.24
CA THR A 192 -6.14 4.07 -2.98
C THR A 192 -5.62 5.30 -2.26
N PHE A 193 -4.35 5.29 -1.86
CA PHE A 193 -3.72 6.42 -1.17
C PHE A 193 -3.29 7.49 -2.15
N PHE A 194 -2.54 7.09 -3.14
CA PHE A 194 -2.08 7.98 -4.21
C PHE A 194 -1.80 7.23 -5.50
N GLU A 195 -1.80 7.99 -6.58
CA GLU A 195 -1.42 7.55 -7.91
C GLU A 195 -0.24 8.40 -8.39
N GLY A 196 0.62 7.82 -9.22
CA GLY A 196 1.78 8.54 -9.76
C GLY A 196 2.21 8.03 -11.13
N GLU A 197 3.05 8.81 -11.80
CA GLU A 197 3.72 8.44 -13.03
C GLU A 197 5.15 7.99 -12.77
N VAL A 198 5.52 6.82 -13.31
CA VAL A 198 6.83 6.20 -13.18
C VAL A 198 7.76 6.71 -14.28
N ASP A 199 8.87 7.34 -13.89
CA ASP A 199 10.01 7.60 -14.77
C ASP A 199 11.08 6.51 -14.57
N GLN A 200 11.14 5.59 -15.53
CA GLN A 200 12.06 4.46 -15.50
C GLN A 200 13.52 4.87 -15.67
N LEU A 201 13.78 6.00 -16.32
CA LEU A 201 15.15 6.48 -16.58
C LEU A 201 15.73 7.13 -15.31
N PHE A 202 14.93 7.93 -14.62
CA PHE A 202 15.35 8.61 -13.39
C PHE A 202 15.04 7.82 -12.11
N HIS A 203 14.33 6.69 -12.24
CA HIS A 203 13.88 5.85 -11.11
C HIS A 203 13.06 6.66 -10.10
N THR A 204 12.04 7.33 -10.61
CA THR A 204 11.16 8.15 -9.79
C THR A 204 9.70 7.87 -10.09
N VAL A 205 8.84 8.15 -9.10
CA VAL A 205 7.39 8.23 -9.24
C VAL A 205 6.97 9.65 -8.92
N THR A 206 6.36 10.34 -9.88
CA THR A 206 5.78 11.66 -9.64
C THR A 206 4.33 11.51 -9.23
N ILE A 207 3.96 12.00 -8.06
CA ILE A 207 2.59 11.90 -7.54
C ILE A 207 1.66 12.77 -8.38
N THR A 208 0.62 12.15 -8.94
CA THR A 208 -0.36 12.82 -9.81
C THR A 208 -1.71 13.01 -9.13
N LYS A 209 -2.05 12.16 -8.16
CA LYS A 209 -3.32 12.21 -7.42
C LYS A 209 -3.14 11.67 -6.01
N ILE A 210 -3.84 12.25 -5.07
CA ILE A 210 -3.87 11.87 -3.66
C ILE A 210 -5.33 11.68 -3.22
N ASN A 211 -5.58 10.71 -2.36
CA ASN A 211 -6.82 10.60 -1.62
C ASN A 211 -6.64 11.27 -0.24
N ASP A 212 -7.01 12.53 -0.15
CA ASP A 212 -6.84 13.35 1.06
C ASP A 212 -7.53 12.75 2.28
N ALA A 213 -8.70 12.12 2.10
CA ALA A 213 -9.43 11.48 3.18
C ALA A 213 -8.67 10.31 3.80
N THR A 214 -7.95 9.55 2.98
CA THR A 214 -7.16 8.40 3.43
C THR A 214 -5.81 8.84 4.02
N ILE A 215 -5.11 9.80 3.38
CA ILE A 215 -3.78 10.26 3.82
C ILE A 215 -3.82 10.97 5.16
N ASN A 216 -4.86 11.76 5.44
CA ASN A 216 -5.04 12.43 6.73
C ASN A 216 -5.11 11.47 7.92
N GLN A 217 -5.42 10.20 7.69
CA GLN A 217 -5.41 9.15 8.71
C GLN A 217 -4.05 8.43 8.84
N LEU A 218 -3.21 8.52 7.80
CA LEU A 218 -1.86 7.98 7.80
C LEU A 218 -0.88 9.09 8.21
N THR A 219 -0.69 9.29 9.49
CA THR A 219 0.18 10.33 10.10
C THR A 219 1.65 10.24 9.68
N THR A 220 2.04 9.32 8.82
CA THR A 220 3.43 9.03 8.43
C THR A 220 3.84 9.61 7.07
N TYR A 221 2.91 10.02 6.22
CA TYR A 221 3.23 10.49 4.87
C TYR A 221 2.86 11.96 4.68
N ASP A 222 3.87 12.84 4.67
CA ASP A 222 3.73 14.21 4.18
C ASP A 222 3.98 14.17 2.65
N ILE A 223 2.95 13.75 1.89
CA ILE A 223 2.99 13.60 0.43
C ILE A 223 2.01 14.58 -0.19
N SER A 224 2.46 15.29 -1.21
CA SER A 224 1.68 16.24 -1.99
C SER A 224 1.66 15.89 -3.48
N VAL A 225 0.64 16.36 -4.20
CA VAL A 225 0.62 16.25 -5.67
C VAL A 225 1.83 16.99 -6.25
N LYS A 226 2.54 16.37 -7.18
CA LYS A 226 3.82 16.74 -7.80
C LYS A 226 5.06 16.37 -6.99
N ASP A 227 4.93 15.80 -5.81
CA ASP A 227 6.09 15.24 -5.13
C ASP A 227 6.72 14.12 -5.94
N ILE A 228 8.04 14.02 -5.85
CA ILE A 228 8.83 13.05 -6.56
C ILE A 228 9.39 12.05 -5.55
N ILE A 229 8.95 10.82 -5.67
CA ILE A 229 9.39 9.70 -4.84
C ILE A 229 10.46 8.93 -5.61
N SER A 230 11.63 8.77 -5.04
CA SER A 230 12.70 7.95 -5.63
C SER A 230 12.46 6.46 -5.36
N TYR A 231 12.88 5.60 -6.29
CA TYR A 231 12.91 4.17 -6.06
C TYR A 231 14.20 3.54 -6.56
N SER A 232 14.52 2.38 -6.02
CA SER A 232 15.58 1.51 -6.53
C SER A 232 15.07 0.07 -6.62
N ARG A 233 15.41 -0.63 -7.70
CA ARG A 233 15.03 -2.03 -7.90
C ARG A 233 16.23 -2.95 -7.85
N LYS A 234 16.10 -4.05 -7.10
CA LYS A 234 17.09 -5.12 -7.05
C LYS A 234 16.39 -6.48 -7.15
N GLY A 235 16.37 -7.03 -8.36
CA GLY A 235 15.65 -8.29 -8.63
C GLY A 235 14.13 -8.15 -8.42
N ASN A 236 13.58 -8.90 -7.46
CA ASN A 236 12.16 -8.88 -7.09
C ASN A 236 11.85 -7.91 -5.93
N THR A 237 12.79 -7.08 -5.54
CA THR A 237 12.61 -6.08 -4.49
C THR A 237 12.70 -4.68 -5.09
N THR A 238 11.78 -3.80 -4.70
CA THR A 238 11.80 -2.36 -4.99
C THR A 238 11.79 -1.62 -3.66
N ILE A 239 12.74 -0.71 -3.46
CA ILE A 239 12.83 0.15 -2.28
C ILE A 239 12.38 1.55 -2.67
N ILE A 240 11.41 2.09 -1.97
CA ILE A 240 10.85 3.43 -2.18
C ILE A 240 11.35 4.35 -1.07
N ASN A 241 11.73 5.58 -1.42
CA ASN A 241 12.32 6.59 -0.52
C ASN A 241 13.48 6.08 0.35
N GLY A 242 14.14 4.98 -0.07
CA GLY A 242 15.29 4.41 0.63
C GLY A 242 14.97 3.52 1.83
N ASN A 243 13.71 3.39 2.26
CA ASN A 243 13.32 2.65 3.46
C ASN A 243 12.09 1.74 3.30
N GLU A 244 11.21 1.97 2.34
CA GLU A 244 10.04 1.13 2.15
C GLU A 244 10.32 0.02 1.15
N GLU A 245 10.33 -1.22 1.63
CA GLU A 245 10.62 -2.39 0.82
C GLU A 245 9.34 -3.04 0.30
N PHE A 246 9.26 -3.18 -1.03
CA PHE A 246 8.21 -3.86 -1.74
C PHE A 246 8.76 -5.09 -2.45
N THR A 247 8.07 -6.22 -2.35
CA THR A 247 8.40 -7.45 -3.06
C THR A 247 7.42 -7.70 -4.19
N LEU A 248 7.92 -8.10 -5.37
CA LEU A 248 7.10 -8.41 -6.55
C LEU A 248 6.26 -9.67 -6.28
N GLU A 249 4.96 -9.55 -6.43
CA GLU A 249 4.04 -10.69 -6.43
C GLU A 249 4.24 -11.54 -7.70
N LYS A 250 4.17 -12.86 -7.55
CA LYS A 250 4.36 -13.82 -8.64
C LYS A 250 3.03 -14.28 -9.23
#